data_3fbfb067743ec3e59ff909d96f3b3a6c
#
_entry.id   3fbfb067743ec3e59ff909d96f3b3a6c
#
_cell.length_a   1.000
_cell.length_b   1.000
_cell.length_c   1.000
_cell.angle_alpha   90.00
_cell.angle_beta   90.00
_cell.angle_gamma   90.00
#
_symmetry.space_group_name_H-M   'P 1'
#
loop_
_entity.id
_entity.type
_entity.pdbx_description
1 polymer ?
#
loop_
_entity_poly.entity_id
_entity_poly.type
_entity_poly.pdbx_seq_one_letter_code
_entity_poly.pdbx_strand_id
1 'polypeptide(L)'
;MLLCDIGNTSYHFLDDSREYKKSVRTFDPKSIEEKIFYICVNSKVQKQLANLENWIDLSSYISMQKYYETMGKDRIFAVEALKHGIIVDAGSAITVDVVRDGVFEGGFIYPGVMAMQKTYANISPALAYSFNFELNLDKMPKNSQDAISYGFLKTLQSEVLSHKLPVILTGGDARELQKIFPEAQLDNELLFRGMKKIIKEADLC
;
A
#
# COMPACT_ATOMS: atom_id res chain seq x y z
N MET A 1 -11.41 19.28 -0.46
CA MET A 1 -10.29 19.01 -1.41
C MET A 1 -10.36 17.54 -1.80
N LEU A 2 -10.55 17.28 -3.08
CA LEU A 2 -10.69 15.91 -3.59
C LEU A 2 -9.33 15.31 -3.97
N LEU A 3 -9.01 14.16 -3.39
CA LEU A 3 -7.80 13.37 -3.65
C LEU A 3 -8.18 12.03 -4.26
N CYS A 4 -7.32 11.47 -5.11
CA CYS A 4 -7.54 10.15 -5.69
C CYS A 4 -6.24 9.36 -5.82
N ASP A 5 -6.21 8.17 -5.22
CA ASP A 5 -5.21 7.14 -5.49
C ASP A 5 -5.78 6.16 -6.53
N ILE A 6 -5.06 5.98 -7.64
CA ILE A 6 -5.51 5.14 -8.74
C ILE A 6 -4.63 3.91 -8.88
N GLY A 7 -5.12 2.82 -8.30
CA GLY A 7 -4.53 1.49 -8.43
C GLY A 7 -4.92 0.78 -9.72
N ASN A 8 -4.53 -0.49 -9.82
CA ASN A 8 -4.84 -1.31 -11.00
C ASN A 8 -6.33 -1.68 -11.13
N THR A 9 -7.07 -1.68 -10.02
CA THR A 9 -8.46 -2.16 -9.97
C THR A 9 -9.46 -1.09 -9.60
N SER A 10 -9.05 -0.05 -8.88
CA SER A 10 -9.94 0.97 -8.33
C SER A 10 -9.33 2.36 -8.32
N TYR A 11 -10.20 3.34 -8.40
CA TYR A 11 -9.99 4.71 -7.93
C TYR A 11 -10.38 4.74 -6.47
N HIS A 12 -9.49 5.15 -5.60
CA HIS A 12 -9.73 5.37 -4.18
C HIS A 12 -9.73 6.87 -3.92
N PHE A 13 -10.87 7.40 -3.54
CA PHE A 13 -11.08 8.83 -3.32
C PHE A 13 -11.10 9.16 -1.84
N LEU A 14 -10.53 10.31 -1.51
CA LEU A 14 -10.74 10.99 -0.24
C LEU A 14 -11.28 12.39 -0.54
N ASP A 15 -12.52 12.65 -0.12
CA ASP A 15 -13.20 13.94 -0.18
C ASP A 15 -13.37 14.46 1.23
N ASP A 16 -12.54 15.44 1.61
CA ASP A 16 -12.37 15.93 2.97
C ASP A 16 -12.14 14.80 3.99
N SER A 17 -13.19 14.22 4.55
CA SER A 17 -13.15 13.11 5.50
C SER A 17 -13.88 11.85 5.00
N ARG A 18 -14.44 11.88 3.79
CA ARG A 18 -15.20 10.76 3.24
C ARG A 18 -14.36 9.97 2.24
N GLU A 19 -14.09 8.72 2.57
CA GLU A 19 -13.46 7.77 1.65
C GLU A 19 -14.50 6.98 0.86
N TYR A 20 -14.21 6.76 -0.44
CA TYR A 20 -14.99 5.85 -1.28
C TYR A 20 -14.14 5.30 -2.43
N LYS A 21 -14.58 4.17 -3.00
CA LYS A 21 -13.88 3.52 -4.13
C LYS A 21 -14.82 3.37 -5.32
N LYS A 22 -14.23 3.50 -6.53
CA LYS A 22 -14.88 3.22 -7.81
C LYS A 22 -14.03 2.24 -8.61
N SER A 23 -14.67 1.33 -9.33
CA SER A 23 -13.94 0.38 -10.17
C SER A 23 -13.33 1.07 -11.39
N VAL A 24 -12.07 0.77 -11.71
CA VAL A 24 -11.41 1.23 -12.94
C VAL A 24 -12.17 0.81 -14.20
N ARG A 25 -12.93 -0.28 -14.15
CA ARG A 25 -13.65 -0.81 -15.32
C ARG A 25 -14.91 -0.04 -15.67
N THR A 26 -15.54 0.61 -14.70
CA THR A 26 -16.89 1.19 -14.85
C THR A 26 -16.96 2.68 -14.57
N PHE A 27 -15.94 3.25 -13.96
CA PHE A 27 -15.91 4.67 -13.63
C PHE A 27 -15.42 5.49 -14.80
N ASP A 28 -16.15 6.57 -15.13
CA ASP A 28 -15.74 7.58 -16.11
C ASP A 28 -15.13 8.78 -15.38
N PRO A 29 -13.81 9.05 -15.52
CA PRO A 29 -13.16 10.19 -14.88
C PRO A 29 -13.72 11.56 -15.34
N LYS A 30 -14.32 11.63 -16.53
CA LYS A 30 -14.94 12.87 -17.05
C LYS A 30 -16.17 13.31 -16.26
N SER A 31 -16.74 12.41 -15.45
CA SER A 31 -17.87 12.72 -14.57
C SER A 31 -17.51 13.60 -13.36
N ILE A 32 -16.22 13.80 -13.10
CA ILE A 32 -15.73 14.74 -12.08
C ILE A 32 -15.49 16.10 -12.74
N GLU A 33 -16.17 17.12 -12.28
CA GLU A 33 -16.03 18.50 -12.79
C GLU A 33 -15.10 19.36 -11.92
N GLU A 34 -14.99 19.02 -10.64
CA GLU A 34 -14.14 19.73 -9.69
C GLU A 34 -12.65 19.40 -9.84
N LYS A 35 -11.78 20.28 -9.31
CA LYS A 35 -10.34 20.06 -9.28
C LYS A 35 -10.01 18.88 -8.38
N ILE A 36 -9.25 17.93 -8.90
CA ILE A 36 -8.83 16.73 -8.19
C ILE A 36 -7.31 16.53 -8.31
N PHE A 37 -6.68 16.22 -7.20
CA PHE A 37 -5.28 15.82 -7.16
C PHE A 37 -5.19 14.31 -7.14
N TYR A 38 -4.34 13.74 -7.99
CA TYR A 38 -4.25 12.29 -8.08
C TYR A 38 -2.81 11.77 -8.17
N ILE A 39 -2.68 10.50 -7.83
CA ILE A 39 -1.55 9.65 -8.23
C ILE A 39 -2.09 8.44 -8.98
N CYS A 40 -1.30 7.87 -9.88
CA CYS A 40 -1.75 6.75 -10.70
C CYS A 40 -0.60 5.78 -10.96
N VAL A 41 -0.83 4.49 -10.65
CA VAL A 41 0.06 3.38 -11.02
C VAL A 41 -0.46 2.58 -12.22
N ASN A 42 -1.66 2.92 -12.73
CA ASN A 42 -2.28 2.28 -13.89
C ASN A 42 -2.00 3.07 -15.16
N SER A 43 -1.10 2.58 -16.00
CA SER A 43 -0.66 3.28 -17.22
C SER A 43 -1.78 3.56 -18.24
N LYS A 44 -2.83 2.73 -18.29
CA LYS A 44 -3.98 2.95 -19.19
C LYS A 44 -4.83 4.12 -18.71
N VAL A 45 -5.10 4.17 -17.40
CA VAL A 45 -5.87 5.26 -16.79
C VAL A 45 -5.08 6.56 -16.88
N GLN A 46 -3.77 6.54 -16.64
CA GLN A 46 -2.93 7.74 -16.73
C GLN A 46 -3.02 8.41 -18.11
N LYS A 47 -3.04 7.62 -19.20
CA LYS A 47 -3.23 8.15 -20.55
C LYS A 47 -4.60 8.81 -20.78
N GLN A 48 -5.64 8.30 -20.12
CA GLN A 48 -6.98 8.89 -20.19
C GLN A 48 -7.06 10.23 -19.44
N LEU A 49 -6.41 10.31 -18.28
CA LEU A 49 -6.40 11.50 -17.43
C LEU A 49 -5.54 12.64 -17.98
N ALA A 50 -4.54 12.34 -18.79
CA ALA A 50 -3.61 13.33 -19.34
C ALA A 50 -4.30 14.47 -20.17
N ASN A 51 -5.54 14.24 -20.63
CA ASN A 51 -6.34 15.21 -21.38
C ASN A 51 -7.41 15.92 -20.53
N LEU A 52 -7.42 15.71 -19.20
CA LEU A 52 -8.40 16.31 -18.29
C LEU A 52 -7.70 17.36 -17.43
N GLU A 53 -7.97 18.64 -17.72
CA GLU A 53 -7.29 19.77 -17.06
C GLU A 53 -7.59 19.90 -15.57
N ASN A 54 -8.73 19.36 -15.11
CA ASN A 54 -9.11 19.36 -13.70
C ASN A 54 -8.45 18.23 -12.88
N TRP A 55 -7.77 17.27 -13.53
CA TRP A 55 -7.03 16.20 -12.89
C TRP A 55 -5.53 16.53 -12.81
N ILE A 56 -5.03 16.82 -11.61
CA ILE A 56 -3.66 17.26 -11.37
C ILE A 56 -2.81 16.07 -10.89
N ASP A 57 -1.86 15.63 -11.72
CA ASP A 57 -0.92 14.54 -11.37
C ASP A 57 0.15 15.03 -10.38
N LEU A 58 0.07 14.57 -9.15
CA LEU A 58 1.03 14.93 -8.11
C LEU A 58 2.43 14.34 -8.32
N SER A 59 2.58 13.35 -9.19
CA SER A 59 3.88 12.70 -9.42
C SER A 59 4.92 13.65 -10.00
N SER A 60 4.50 14.72 -10.69
CA SER A 60 5.39 15.74 -11.25
C SER A 60 6.02 16.66 -10.19
N TYR A 61 5.51 16.65 -8.97
CA TYR A 61 5.97 17.52 -7.87
C TYR A 61 6.91 16.78 -6.90
N ILE A 62 7.27 15.51 -7.18
CA ILE A 62 8.18 14.72 -6.35
C ILE A 62 9.59 14.78 -6.91
N SER A 63 10.58 15.02 -6.03
CA SER A 63 11.99 14.83 -6.38
C SER A 63 12.36 13.35 -6.38
N MET A 64 12.56 12.76 -7.55
CA MET A 64 12.96 11.36 -7.70
C MET A 64 14.38 11.06 -7.22
N GLN A 65 15.19 12.09 -6.87
CA GLN A 65 16.56 11.88 -6.36
C GLN A 65 16.63 11.10 -5.03
N LYS A 66 15.52 11.09 -4.29
CA LYS A 66 15.42 10.38 -3.00
C LYS A 66 15.02 8.90 -3.15
N TYR A 67 14.67 8.47 -4.35
CA TYR A 67 14.05 7.17 -4.61
C TYR A 67 14.73 6.47 -5.79
N TYR A 68 14.59 5.15 -5.88
CA TYR A 68 15.04 4.44 -7.07
C TYR A 68 14.01 4.59 -8.21
N GLU A 69 14.49 4.62 -9.45
CA GLU A 69 13.73 5.00 -10.65
C GLU A 69 12.42 4.20 -10.84
N THR A 70 12.43 2.91 -10.47
CA THR A 70 11.30 2.00 -10.66
C THR A 70 10.36 1.92 -9.45
N MET A 71 10.54 2.78 -8.44
CA MET A 71 9.67 2.77 -7.25
C MET A 71 8.24 3.21 -7.60
N GLY A 72 7.26 2.44 -7.13
CA GLY A 72 5.86 2.76 -7.30
C GLY A 72 5.49 4.11 -6.67
N LYS A 73 4.66 4.89 -7.37
CA LYS A 73 4.23 6.21 -6.90
C LYS A 73 3.47 6.12 -5.58
N ASP A 74 2.63 5.13 -5.41
CA ASP A 74 1.90 4.81 -4.17
C ASP A 74 2.85 4.67 -2.97
N ARG A 75 3.95 3.93 -3.13
CA ARG A 75 4.98 3.78 -2.10
C ARG A 75 5.69 5.09 -1.79
N ILE A 76 6.03 5.88 -2.82
CA ILE A 76 6.69 7.18 -2.64
C ILE A 76 5.81 8.11 -1.79
N PHE A 77 4.52 8.22 -2.11
CA PHE A 77 3.60 9.08 -1.35
C PHE A 77 3.38 8.57 0.08
N ALA A 78 3.34 7.26 0.30
CA ALA A 78 3.28 6.70 1.65
C ALA A 78 4.55 7.04 2.46
N VAL A 79 5.73 6.93 1.85
CA VAL A 79 7.03 7.31 2.45
C VAL A 79 7.08 8.80 2.79
N GLU A 80 6.59 9.67 1.91
CA GLU A 80 6.55 11.13 2.17
C GLU A 80 5.66 11.49 3.38
N ALA A 81 4.69 10.66 3.73
CA ALA A 81 3.86 10.87 4.92
C ALA A 81 4.56 10.56 6.24
N LEU A 82 5.70 9.85 6.21
CA LEU A 82 6.35 9.32 7.41
C LEU A 82 7.73 9.95 7.62
N LYS A 83 8.07 10.27 8.87
CA LYS A 83 9.42 10.71 9.23
C LYS A 83 10.29 9.55 9.74
N HIS A 84 9.71 8.59 10.44
CA HIS A 84 10.47 7.53 11.10
C HIS A 84 9.57 6.32 11.34
N GLY A 85 9.95 5.15 10.82
CA GLY A 85 9.18 3.91 10.97
C GLY A 85 9.26 3.00 9.76
N ILE A 86 8.48 1.95 9.79
CA ILE A 86 8.30 1.00 8.69
C ILE A 86 6.85 1.05 8.24
N ILE A 87 6.66 1.22 6.95
CA ILE A 87 5.36 1.13 6.30
C ILE A 87 5.20 -0.30 5.79
N VAL A 88 4.10 -0.94 6.13
CA VAL A 88 3.68 -2.21 5.54
C VAL A 88 2.33 -1.96 4.87
N ASP A 89 2.34 -1.83 3.56
CA ASP A 89 1.10 -1.69 2.77
C ASP A 89 0.64 -3.07 2.30
N ALA A 90 -0.45 -3.52 2.89
CA ALA A 90 -1.03 -4.84 2.68
C ALA A 90 -2.11 -4.82 1.60
N GLY A 91 -1.68 -4.85 0.35
CA GLY A 91 -2.55 -4.88 -0.83
C GLY A 91 -2.42 -6.15 -1.66
N SER A 92 -2.60 -6.02 -2.98
CA SER A 92 -2.41 -7.12 -3.95
C SER A 92 -0.98 -7.69 -3.91
N ALA A 93 0.00 -6.85 -3.62
CA ALA A 93 1.30 -7.18 -3.07
C ALA A 93 1.40 -6.56 -1.68
N ILE A 94 2.27 -7.06 -0.82
CA ILE A 94 2.65 -6.40 0.41
C ILE A 94 3.95 -5.65 0.13
N THR A 95 3.96 -4.33 0.28
CA THR A 95 5.19 -3.55 0.19
C THR A 95 5.64 -3.15 1.57
N VAL A 96 6.95 -3.21 1.80
CA VAL A 96 7.57 -2.81 3.05
C VAL A 96 8.60 -1.74 2.77
N ASP A 97 8.47 -0.58 3.41
CA ASP A 97 9.31 0.59 3.18
C ASP A 97 9.86 1.11 4.51
N VAL A 98 11.18 1.26 4.58
CA VAL A 98 11.90 1.73 5.78
C VAL A 98 12.23 3.21 5.64
N VAL A 99 11.83 3.99 6.65
CA VAL A 99 12.09 5.44 6.71
C VAL A 99 12.77 5.79 8.03
N ARG A 100 13.94 6.44 7.97
CA ARG A 100 14.64 6.98 9.14
C ARG A 100 14.91 8.47 8.95
N ASP A 101 14.48 9.26 9.89
CA ASP A 101 14.71 10.72 9.94
C ASP A 101 14.34 11.44 8.63
N GLY A 102 13.26 10.99 7.99
CA GLY A 102 12.76 11.52 6.74
C GLY A 102 13.50 11.01 5.48
N VAL A 103 14.41 10.04 5.65
CA VAL A 103 15.15 9.42 4.54
C VAL A 103 14.59 8.03 4.26
N PHE A 104 14.27 7.75 3.00
CA PHE A 104 13.94 6.41 2.56
C PHE A 104 15.22 5.56 2.50
N GLU A 105 15.30 4.52 3.32
CA GLU A 105 16.48 3.64 3.38
C GLU A 105 16.39 2.47 2.40
N GLY A 106 15.19 2.13 1.96
CA GLY A 106 14.94 1.00 1.08
C GLY A 106 13.67 0.27 1.48
N GLY A 107 13.40 -0.82 0.79
CA GLY A 107 12.22 -1.64 1.06
C GLY A 107 12.19 -2.88 0.18
N PHE A 108 11.19 -3.71 0.40
CA PHE A 108 10.99 -4.92 -0.39
C PHE A 108 9.51 -5.12 -0.73
N ILE A 109 9.29 -5.98 -1.71
CA ILE A 109 7.96 -6.36 -2.16
C ILE A 109 7.76 -7.84 -1.86
N TYR A 110 6.68 -8.12 -1.16
CA TYR A 110 6.27 -9.47 -0.76
C TYR A 110 4.94 -9.82 -1.44
N PRO A 111 4.66 -11.08 -1.75
CA PRO A 111 3.36 -11.43 -2.31
C PRO A 111 2.22 -11.02 -1.38
N GLY A 112 1.12 -10.49 -1.90
CA GLY A 112 -0.08 -10.26 -1.11
C GLY A 112 -0.69 -11.57 -0.63
N VAL A 113 -1.52 -11.49 0.42
CA VAL A 113 -2.16 -12.65 1.07
C VAL A 113 -2.85 -13.56 0.05
N MET A 114 -3.74 -12.98 -0.77
CA MET A 114 -4.47 -13.72 -1.81
C MET A 114 -3.56 -14.28 -2.92
N ALA A 115 -2.50 -13.57 -3.27
CA ALA A 115 -1.54 -14.03 -4.27
C ALA A 115 -0.79 -15.27 -3.79
N MET A 116 -0.33 -15.25 -2.53
CA MET A 116 0.38 -16.38 -1.94
C MET A 116 -0.53 -17.60 -1.74
N GLN A 117 -1.78 -17.41 -1.29
CA GLN A 117 -2.75 -18.51 -1.19
C GLN A 117 -2.99 -19.19 -2.54
N LYS A 118 -3.15 -18.40 -3.61
CA LYS A 118 -3.26 -18.93 -4.98
C LYS A 118 -2.01 -19.69 -5.41
N THR A 119 -0.83 -19.21 -5.03
CA THR A 119 0.44 -19.88 -5.33
C THR A 119 0.49 -21.28 -4.69
N TYR A 120 0.13 -21.40 -3.41
CA TYR A 120 0.05 -22.69 -2.74
C TYR A 120 -0.98 -23.63 -3.39
N ALA A 121 -2.17 -23.15 -3.71
CA ALA A 121 -3.21 -23.91 -4.40
C ALA A 121 -2.75 -24.41 -5.79
N ASN A 122 -1.95 -23.61 -6.50
CA ASN A 122 -1.38 -24.01 -7.80
C ASN A 122 -0.26 -25.06 -7.69
N ILE A 123 0.47 -25.08 -6.56
CA ILE A 123 1.46 -26.14 -6.31
C ILE A 123 0.75 -27.48 -6.12
N SER A 124 -0.30 -27.51 -5.30
CA SER A 124 -1.11 -28.70 -5.06
C SER A 124 -2.47 -28.33 -4.46
N PRO A 125 -3.58 -28.96 -4.88
CA PRO A 125 -4.87 -28.80 -4.21
C PRO A 125 -4.83 -29.14 -2.71
N ALA A 126 -3.92 -30.03 -2.28
CA ALA A 126 -3.71 -30.35 -0.88
C ALA A 126 -3.10 -29.20 -0.04
N LEU A 127 -2.62 -28.15 -0.70
CA LEU A 127 -2.09 -26.94 -0.07
C LEU A 127 -3.04 -25.73 -0.18
N ALA A 128 -4.26 -25.91 -0.66
CA ALA A 128 -5.25 -24.88 -0.84
C ALA A 128 -5.93 -24.49 0.49
N TYR A 129 -5.18 -23.87 1.38
CA TYR A 129 -5.65 -23.39 2.68
C TYR A 129 -5.72 -21.87 2.71
N SER A 130 -6.66 -21.34 3.51
CA SER A 130 -6.62 -19.95 3.96
C SER A 130 -5.58 -19.79 5.07
N PHE A 131 -4.90 -18.63 5.12
CA PHE A 131 -3.93 -18.37 6.19
C PHE A 131 -4.63 -18.21 7.54
N ASN A 132 -3.99 -18.76 8.56
CA ASN A 132 -4.35 -18.60 9.96
C ASN A 132 -3.53 -17.46 10.57
N PHE A 133 -4.13 -16.27 10.70
CA PHE A 133 -3.47 -15.10 11.31
C PHE A 133 -3.46 -15.14 12.85
N GLU A 134 -4.22 -16.07 13.47
CA GLU A 134 -4.22 -16.28 14.93
C GLU A 134 -3.12 -17.27 15.38
N LEU A 135 -2.28 -17.70 14.45
CA LEU A 135 -1.22 -18.66 14.72
C LEU A 135 -0.18 -18.07 15.68
N ASN A 136 0.22 -18.86 16.68
CA ASN A 136 1.39 -18.52 17.49
C ASN A 136 2.68 -18.69 16.69
N LEU A 137 3.27 -17.56 16.27
CA LEU A 137 4.47 -17.54 15.46
C LEU A 137 5.78 -17.85 16.22
N ASP A 138 5.72 -18.11 17.52
CA ASP A 138 6.88 -18.52 18.32
C ASP A 138 7.01 -20.05 18.45
N LYS A 139 6.04 -20.79 17.91
CA LYS A 139 6.02 -22.25 17.95
C LYS A 139 5.93 -22.84 16.56
N MET A 140 6.73 -23.88 16.31
CA MET A 140 6.64 -24.64 15.05
C MET A 140 5.28 -25.33 14.93
N PRO A 141 4.57 -25.15 13.80
CA PRO A 141 3.27 -25.77 13.56
C PRO A 141 3.38 -27.29 13.33
N LYS A 142 2.26 -27.97 13.53
CA LYS A 142 2.17 -29.43 13.38
C LYS A 142 1.03 -29.88 12.46
N ASN A 143 0.52 -28.98 11.62
CA ASN A 143 -0.45 -29.28 10.57
C ASN A 143 -0.18 -28.42 9.33
N SER A 144 -0.72 -28.80 8.18
CA SER A 144 -0.39 -28.18 6.88
C SER A 144 -0.87 -26.74 6.78
N GLN A 145 -2.06 -26.41 7.28
CA GLN A 145 -2.59 -25.04 7.23
C GLN A 145 -1.71 -24.08 8.02
N ASP A 146 -1.37 -24.45 9.26
CA ASP A 146 -0.51 -23.62 10.11
C ASP A 146 0.92 -23.57 9.57
N ALA A 147 1.43 -24.66 8.97
CA ALA A 147 2.77 -24.67 8.37
C ALA A 147 2.90 -23.70 7.20
N ILE A 148 1.87 -23.63 6.35
CA ILE A 148 1.79 -22.67 5.23
C ILE A 148 1.69 -21.24 5.78
N SER A 149 0.81 -21.01 6.77
CA SER A 149 0.62 -19.71 7.41
C SER A 149 1.91 -19.23 8.09
N TYR A 150 2.55 -20.12 8.85
CA TYR A 150 3.81 -19.83 9.54
C TYR A 150 4.92 -19.42 8.57
N GLY A 151 5.13 -20.19 7.49
CA GLY A 151 6.18 -19.92 6.52
C GLY A 151 6.02 -18.53 5.88
N PHE A 152 4.80 -18.11 5.60
CA PHE A 152 4.51 -16.79 5.04
C PHE A 152 4.57 -15.68 6.10
N LEU A 153 3.80 -15.82 7.18
CA LEU A 153 3.63 -14.76 8.18
C LEU A 153 4.89 -14.54 9.04
N LYS A 154 5.56 -15.63 9.45
CA LYS A 154 6.78 -15.52 10.29
C LYS A 154 7.93 -14.87 9.55
N THR A 155 8.10 -15.17 8.27
CA THR A 155 9.15 -14.55 7.45
C THR A 155 8.93 -13.04 7.35
N LEU A 156 7.71 -12.62 7.01
CA LEU A 156 7.35 -11.20 6.94
C LEU A 156 7.53 -10.51 8.31
N GLN A 157 6.98 -11.11 9.39
CA GLN A 157 7.08 -10.56 10.74
C GLN A 157 8.53 -10.37 11.18
N SER A 158 9.33 -11.41 10.99
CA SER A 158 10.73 -11.40 11.45
C SER A 158 11.55 -10.35 10.74
N GLU A 159 11.38 -10.19 9.43
CA GLU A 159 12.09 -9.17 8.67
C GLU A 159 11.65 -7.76 9.10
N VAL A 160 10.36 -7.48 9.15
CA VAL A 160 9.84 -6.16 9.57
C VAL A 160 10.33 -5.80 10.97
N LEU A 161 10.21 -6.70 11.95
CA LEU A 161 10.60 -6.42 13.33
C LEU A 161 12.11 -6.36 13.55
N SER A 162 12.92 -6.91 12.65
CA SER A 162 14.39 -6.86 12.72
C SER A 162 14.94 -5.43 12.70
N HIS A 163 14.22 -4.52 12.05
CA HIS A 163 14.60 -3.11 11.94
C HIS A 163 14.39 -2.30 13.23
N LYS A 164 13.62 -2.82 14.20
CA LYS A 164 13.35 -2.18 15.51
C LYS A 164 12.77 -0.77 15.38
N LEU A 165 11.87 -0.58 14.44
CA LEU A 165 11.17 0.69 14.17
C LEU A 165 9.67 0.55 14.44
N PRO A 166 8.97 1.66 14.73
CA PRO A 166 7.50 1.66 14.75
C PRO A 166 6.94 1.18 13.41
N VAL A 167 5.95 0.28 13.46
CA VAL A 167 5.32 -0.28 12.28
C VAL A 167 3.98 0.41 12.01
N ILE A 168 3.80 0.89 10.79
CA ILE A 168 2.55 1.46 10.30
C ILE A 168 1.98 0.49 9.25
N LEU A 169 0.76 0.02 9.50
CA LEU A 169 0.02 -0.85 8.58
C LEU A 169 -1.00 -0.03 7.80
N THR A 170 -1.03 -0.23 6.50
CA THR A 170 -2.03 0.33 5.59
C THR A 170 -2.45 -0.72 4.57
N GLY A 171 -3.43 -0.39 3.72
CA GLY A 171 -3.93 -1.32 2.70
C GLY A 171 -5.09 -2.20 3.14
N GLY A 172 -5.63 -2.98 2.20
CA GLY A 172 -6.86 -3.74 2.40
C GLY A 172 -6.77 -4.86 3.44
N ASP A 173 -5.62 -5.52 3.54
CA ASP A 173 -5.36 -6.64 4.46
C ASP A 173 -4.65 -6.18 5.75
N ALA A 174 -4.50 -4.87 6.00
CA ALA A 174 -3.78 -4.31 7.15
C ALA A 174 -4.34 -4.80 8.49
N ARG A 175 -5.68 -4.91 8.62
CA ARG A 175 -6.33 -5.41 9.85
C ARG A 175 -6.01 -6.87 10.14
N GLU A 176 -5.88 -7.71 9.10
CA GLU A 176 -5.48 -9.09 9.28
C GLU A 176 -4.01 -9.18 9.69
N LEU A 177 -3.14 -8.39 9.07
CA LEU A 177 -1.73 -8.33 9.44
C LEU A 177 -1.49 -7.75 10.84
N GLN A 178 -2.38 -6.90 11.35
CA GLN A 178 -2.27 -6.38 12.73
C GLN A 178 -2.24 -7.51 13.77
N LYS A 179 -2.85 -8.66 13.50
CA LYS A 179 -2.81 -9.82 14.40
C LYS A 179 -1.38 -10.36 14.63
N ILE A 180 -0.50 -10.19 13.64
CA ILE A 180 0.92 -10.56 13.75
C ILE A 180 1.83 -9.38 14.07
N PHE A 181 1.31 -8.16 14.04
CA PHE A 181 1.98 -6.92 14.44
C PHE A 181 1.13 -6.15 15.46
N PRO A 182 0.94 -6.68 16.69
CA PRO A 182 -0.01 -6.11 17.66
C PRO A 182 0.32 -4.68 18.08
N GLU A 183 1.59 -4.28 18.04
CA GLU A 183 2.05 -2.93 18.36
C GLU A 183 1.98 -1.95 17.17
N ALA A 184 1.58 -2.43 15.97
CA ALA A 184 1.53 -1.61 14.79
C ALA A 184 0.35 -0.63 14.80
N GLN A 185 0.59 0.57 14.32
CA GLN A 185 -0.44 1.57 14.08
C GLN A 185 -1.13 1.30 12.74
N LEU A 186 -2.47 1.24 12.75
CA LEU A 186 -3.26 1.24 11.51
C LEU A 186 -3.44 2.68 11.00
N ASP A 187 -3.16 2.88 9.72
CA ASP A 187 -3.34 4.17 9.06
C ASP A 187 -3.79 4.00 7.61
N ASN A 188 -5.09 3.99 7.41
CA ASN A 188 -5.68 3.83 6.07
C ASN A 188 -5.53 5.10 5.19
N GLU A 189 -5.28 6.25 5.81
CA GLU A 189 -5.10 7.53 5.11
C GLU A 189 -3.63 7.89 4.85
N LEU A 190 -2.68 6.99 5.17
CA LEU A 190 -1.24 7.26 5.08
C LEU A 190 -0.85 7.89 3.73
N LEU A 191 -1.27 7.27 2.65
CA LEU A 191 -0.99 7.74 1.30
C LEU A 191 -1.57 9.13 1.04
N PHE A 192 -2.81 9.39 1.45
CA PHE A 192 -3.45 10.69 1.31
C PHE A 192 -2.77 11.78 2.15
N ARG A 193 -2.19 11.42 3.31
CA ARG A 193 -1.36 12.37 4.09
C ARG A 193 -0.11 12.76 3.31
N GLY A 194 0.53 11.81 2.63
CA GLY A 194 1.65 12.12 1.73
C GLY A 194 1.24 13.02 0.58
N MET A 195 0.08 12.77 -0.04
CA MET A 195 -0.48 13.66 -1.06
C MET A 195 -0.71 15.08 -0.52
N LYS A 196 -1.37 15.21 0.63
CA LYS A 196 -1.62 16.51 1.30
C LYS A 196 -0.31 17.25 1.60
N LYS A 197 0.74 16.53 2.02
CA LYS A 197 2.06 17.12 2.26
C LYS A 197 2.65 17.71 0.97
N ILE A 198 2.67 16.94 -0.12
CA ILE A 198 3.22 17.39 -1.40
C ILE A 198 2.42 18.58 -1.96
N ILE A 199 1.09 18.56 -1.88
CA ILE A 199 0.22 19.68 -2.29
C ILE A 199 0.63 20.96 -1.54
N LYS A 200 0.84 20.88 -0.23
CA LYS A 200 1.25 22.02 0.59
C LYS A 200 2.66 22.49 0.25
N GLU A 201 3.62 21.59 0.06
CA GLU A 201 5.01 21.93 -0.26
C GLU A 201 5.15 22.57 -1.65
N ALA A 202 4.28 22.18 -2.59
CA ALA A 202 4.25 22.69 -3.95
C ALA A 202 3.33 23.92 -4.15
N ASP A 203 2.69 24.43 -3.07
CA ASP A 203 1.77 25.59 -3.08
C ASP A 203 0.65 25.48 -4.13
N LEU A 204 -0.01 24.31 -4.18
CA LEU A 204 -1.04 24.00 -5.19
C LEU A 204 -2.48 24.35 -4.76
N CYS A 205 -2.67 24.86 -3.55
CA CYS A 205 -3.98 25.24 -2.98
C CYS A 205 -4.03 26.73 -2.68
#